data_c8ea5d790b6eb83f56d3175bf75ebcd9
#
_entry.id   c8ea5d790b6eb83f56d3175bf75ebcd9
#
_cell.length_a   1.000
_cell.length_b   1.000
_cell.length_c   1.000
_cell.angle_alpha   90.00
_cell.angle_beta   90.00
_cell.angle_gamma   90.00
#
_symmetry.space_group_name_H-M   'P 1'
#
loop_
_entity.id
_entity.type
_entity.pdbx_description
1 polymer ?
#
loop_
_entity_poly.entity_id
_entity_poly.type
_entity_poly.pdbx_seq_one_letter_code
_entity_poly.pdbx_strand_id
1 'polypeptide(L)'
;MSLEIAYAAMGGDLETVRKRLMTDERIEKFAKIFLQDTSMQTLESALESGDFSEAYRGAHTLKGVSRDLGFTPLFEAACALSDALRLDEAGTPANLAAVPELLPAVRDAYALVVDSIAII
;
A
#
# COMPACT_ATOMS: atom_id res chain seq x y z
N MET A 1 4.40 7.16 21.85
CA MET A 1 4.79 5.83 22.33
C MET A 1 4.19 4.73 21.47
N SER A 2 2.84 4.63 21.44
CA SER A 2 2.22 3.58 20.58
C SER A 2 2.49 3.80 19.10
N LEU A 3 2.61 5.05 18.67
CA LEU A 3 2.93 5.37 17.28
C LEU A 3 4.32 4.85 16.88
N GLU A 4 5.33 5.03 17.73
CA GLU A 4 6.67 4.51 17.49
C GLU A 4 6.68 2.99 17.45
N ILE A 5 5.92 2.35 18.34
CA ILE A 5 5.82 0.88 18.36
C ILE A 5 5.16 0.38 17.09
N ALA A 6 4.06 1.01 16.67
CA ALA A 6 3.36 0.63 15.45
C ALA A 6 4.24 0.75 14.22
N TYR A 7 4.94 1.88 14.06
CA TYR A 7 5.82 2.08 12.91
C TYR A 7 7.03 1.15 12.93
N ALA A 8 7.57 0.87 14.11
CA ALA A 8 8.64 -0.14 14.21
C ALA A 8 8.14 -1.53 13.80
N ALA A 9 6.93 -1.90 14.22
CA ALA A 9 6.34 -3.20 13.88
C ALA A 9 6.14 -3.37 12.38
N MET A 10 5.72 -2.33 11.68
CA MET A 10 5.48 -2.41 10.24
C MET A 10 6.72 -2.09 9.39
N GLY A 11 7.84 -1.72 10.01
CA GLY A 11 9.03 -1.28 9.26
C GLY A 11 8.86 0.08 8.61
N GLY A 12 8.02 0.93 9.18
CA GLY A 12 7.70 2.24 8.59
C GLY A 12 8.71 3.33 8.90
N ASP A 13 8.59 4.44 8.20
CA ASP A 13 9.46 5.62 8.32
C ASP A 13 8.71 6.75 9.01
N LEU A 14 8.65 6.67 10.33
CA LEU A 14 7.93 7.66 11.14
C LEU A 14 8.58 9.04 11.07
N GLU A 15 9.90 9.10 10.98
CA GLU A 15 10.62 10.38 10.93
C GLU A 15 10.19 11.23 9.73
N THR A 16 10.14 10.61 8.54
CA THR A 16 9.72 11.31 7.33
C THR A 16 8.26 11.72 7.40
N VAL A 17 7.40 10.87 7.95
CA VAL A 17 5.98 11.19 8.09
C VAL A 17 5.77 12.34 9.06
N ARG A 18 6.51 12.38 10.16
CA ARG A 18 6.45 13.50 11.11
C ARG A 18 6.81 14.83 10.46
N LYS A 19 7.79 14.83 9.57
CA LYS A 19 8.15 16.04 8.82
C LYS A 19 7.03 16.49 7.89
N ARG A 20 6.31 15.53 7.30
CA ARG A 20 5.24 15.80 6.33
C ARG A 20 3.93 16.21 7.00
N LEU A 21 3.52 15.49 8.03
CA LEU A 21 2.22 15.68 8.67
C LEU A 21 2.27 16.56 9.92
N MET A 22 3.47 16.86 10.43
CA MET A 22 3.74 17.82 11.50
C MET A 22 3.40 17.35 12.91
N THR A 23 2.28 16.67 13.14
CA THR A 23 1.88 16.23 14.49
C THR A 23 1.56 14.75 14.52
N ASP A 24 1.83 14.11 15.65
CA ASP A 24 1.51 12.70 15.87
C ASP A 24 0.00 12.44 15.81
N GLU A 25 -0.80 13.42 16.25
CA GLU A 25 -2.26 13.32 16.16
C GLU A 25 -2.74 13.16 14.72
N ARG A 26 -2.14 13.93 13.81
CA ARG A 26 -2.46 13.80 12.37
C ARG A 26 -2.04 12.46 11.82
N ILE A 27 -0.87 11.98 12.21
CA ILE A 27 -0.37 10.67 11.74
C ILE A 27 -1.33 9.57 12.21
N GLU A 28 -1.71 9.56 13.47
CA GLU A 28 -2.66 8.59 14.01
C GLU A 28 -4.00 8.66 13.28
N LYS A 29 -4.50 9.85 13.02
CA LYS A 29 -5.75 10.05 12.31
C LYS A 29 -5.70 9.46 10.90
N PHE A 30 -4.67 9.79 10.13
CA PHE A 30 -4.54 9.31 8.77
C PHE A 30 -4.23 7.82 8.70
N ALA A 31 -3.45 7.29 9.64
CA ALA A 31 -3.23 5.85 9.74
C ALA A 31 -4.55 5.10 9.96
N LYS A 32 -5.40 5.61 10.86
CA LYS A 32 -6.71 5.00 11.11
C LYS A 32 -7.65 5.13 9.92
N ILE A 33 -7.60 6.26 9.20
CA ILE A 33 -8.38 6.43 7.98
C ILE A 33 -7.95 5.41 6.91
N PHE A 34 -6.67 5.04 6.88
CA PHE A 34 -6.19 4.02 5.96
C PHE A 34 -6.94 2.69 6.11
N LEU A 35 -7.43 2.36 7.30
CA LEU A 35 -8.21 1.14 7.50
C LEU A 35 -9.51 1.13 6.69
N GLN A 36 -9.98 2.29 6.24
CA GLN A 36 -11.18 2.43 5.43
C GLN A 36 -10.86 2.53 3.95
N ASP A 37 -9.58 2.55 3.58
CA ASP A 37 -9.16 2.60 2.18
C ASP A 37 -9.50 1.29 1.49
N THR A 38 -10.06 1.38 0.28
CA THR A 38 -10.54 0.22 -0.47
C THR A 38 -9.60 -0.22 -1.60
N SER A 39 -8.42 0.38 -1.67
CA SER A 39 -7.49 0.10 -2.78
C SER A 39 -7.05 -1.35 -2.85
N MET A 40 -6.83 -2.00 -1.70
CA MET A 40 -6.43 -3.41 -1.68
C MET A 40 -7.56 -4.31 -2.20
N GLN A 41 -8.80 -4.05 -1.77
CA GLN A 41 -9.96 -4.80 -2.24
C GLN A 41 -10.19 -4.59 -3.74
N THR A 42 -10.05 -3.35 -4.21
CA THR A 42 -10.15 -3.03 -5.64
C THR A 42 -9.12 -3.80 -6.44
N LEU A 43 -7.86 -3.80 -5.96
CA LEU A 43 -6.76 -4.53 -6.60
C LEU A 43 -7.07 -6.02 -6.71
N GLU A 44 -7.46 -6.65 -5.62
CA GLU A 44 -7.71 -8.08 -5.60
C GLU A 44 -8.92 -8.48 -6.46
N SER A 45 -10.02 -7.75 -6.34
CA SER A 45 -11.23 -8.00 -7.13
C SER A 45 -10.96 -7.82 -8.62
N ALA A 46 -10.20 -6.80 -8.99
CA ALA A 46 -9.87 -6.52 -10.38
C ALA A 46 -8.98 -7.60 -10.98
N LEU A 47 -8.02 -8.11 -10.20
CA LEU A 47 -7.17 -9.21 -10.67
C LEU A 47 -7.98 -10.49 -10.87
N GLU A 48 -8.92 -10.78 -10.00
CA GLU A 48 -9.80 -11.95 -10.14
C GLU A 48 -10.66 -11.88 -11.41
N SER A 49 -11.16 -10.69 -11.73
CA SER A 49 -12.03 -10.48 -12.89
C SER A 49 -11.26 -10.21 -14.19
N GLY A 50 -9.95 -10.05 -14.11
CA GLY A 50 -9.13 -9.73 -15.28
C GLY A 50 -9.25 -8.27 -15.73
N ASP A 51 -9.72 -7.38 -14.87
CA ASP A 51 -9.82 -5.94 -15.14
C ASP A 51 -8.49 -5.26 -14.79
N PHE A 52 -7.55 -5.29 -15.73
CA PHE A 52 -6.20 -4.80 -15.46
C PHE A 52 -6.12 -3.28 -15.30
N SER A 53 -7.04 -2.53 -15.89
CA SER A 53 -7.11 -1.09 -15.68
C SER A 53 -7.43 -0.77 -14.22
N GLU A 54 -8.44 -1.43 -13.66
CA GLU A 54 -8.81 -1.26 -12.24
C GLU A 54 -7.74 -1.83 -11.30
N ALA A 55 -7.11 -2.96 -11.69
CA ALA A 55 -6.03 -3.54 -10.90
C ALA A 55 -4.84 -2.57 -10.79
N TYR A 56 -4.45 -1.97 -11.90
CA TYR A 56 -3.39 -0.96 -11.90
C TYR A 56 -3.77 0.24 -11.04
N ARG A 57 -5.02 0.72 -11.17
CA ARG A 57 -5.50 1.87 -10.38
C ARG A 57 -5.43 1.58 -8.89
N GLY A 58 -5.85 0.38 -8.48
CA GLY A 58 -5.77 -0.03 -7.07
C GLY A 58 -4.34 -0.09 -6.55
N ALA A 59 -3.44 -0.70 -7.30
CA ALA A 59 -2.03 -0.79 -6.93
C ALA A 59 -1.37 0.59 -6.88
N HIS A 60 -1.67 1.46 -7.84
CA HIS A 60 -1.13 2.80 -7.91
C HIS A 60 -1.60 3.67 -6.72
N THR A 61 -2.87 3.59 -6.38
CA THR A 61 -3.43 4.30 -5.23
C THR A 61 -2.80 3.80 -3.93
N LEU A 62 -2.68 2.49 -3.78
CA LEU A 62 -2.06 1.88 -2.61
C LEU A 62 -0.60 2.33 -2.46
N LYS A 63 0.13 2.38 -3.56
CA LYS A 63 1.50 2.90 -3.59
C LYS A 63 1.55 4.34 -3.07
N GLY A 64 0.68 5.22 -3.57
CA GLY A 64 0.67 6.62 -3.18
C GLY A 64 0.35 6.83 -1.70
N VAL A 65 -0.68 6.15 -1.21
CA VAL A 65 -1.09 6.27 0.20
C VAL A 65 0.00 5.73 1.13
N SER A 66 0.56 4.56 0.82
CA SER A 66 1.61 3.97 1.65
C SER A 66 2.88 4.80 1.67
N ARG A 67 3.23 5.45 0.53
CA ARG A 67 4.33 6.40 0.49
C ARG A 67 4.07 7.58 1.43
N ASP A 68 2.88 8.16 1.34
CA ASP A 68 2.55 9.37 2.10
C ASP A 68 2.49 9.12 3.60
N LEU A 69 2.11 7.92 4.01
CA LEU A 69 2.04 7.54 5.42
C LEU A 69 3.28 6.79 5.93
N GLY A 70 4.31 6.65 5.12
CA GLY A 70 5.56 6.04 5.53
C GLY A 70 5.47 4.54 5.81
N PHE A 71 4.54 3.85 5.18
CA PHE A 71 4.41 2.39 5.28
C PHE A 71 5.38 1.74 4.30
N THR A 72 6.68 1.80 4.61
CA THR A 72 7.75 1.54 3.66
C THR A 72 7.70 0.17 2.98
N PRO A 73 7.56 -0.95 3.71
CA PRO A 73 7.47 -2.25 3.02
C PRO A 73 6.25 -2.36 2.10
N LEU A 74 5.11 -1.81 2.52
CA LEU A 74 3.92 -1.81 1.67
C LEU A 74 4.12 -0.95 0.43
N PHE A 75 4.75 0.22 0.61
CA PHE A 75 5.08 1.09 -0.51
C PHE A 75 5.97 0.39 -1.53
N GLU A 76 7.03 -0.26 -1.07
CA GLU A 76 7.96 -0.96 -1.97
C GLU A 76 7.29 -2.11 -2.71
N ALA A 77 6.49 -2.90 -2.01
CA ALA A 77 5.74 -4.00 -2.63
C ALA A 77 4.70 -3.48 -3.63
N ALA A 78 4.00 -2.41 -3.29
CA ALA A 78 3.00 -1.80 -4.18
C ALA A 78 3.65 -1.16 -5.40
N CYS A 79 4.85 -0.58 -5.27
CA CYS A 79 5.62 -0.07 -6.40
C CYS A 79 5.89 -1.17 -7.42
N ALA A 80 6.43 -2.29 -6.97
CA ALA A 80 6.76 -3.41 -7.85
C ALA A 80 5.53 -3.94 -8.56
N LEU A 81 4.43 -4.12 -7.83
CA LEU A 81 3.19 -4.61 -8.42
C LEU A 81 2.58 -3.59 -9.38
N SER A 82 2.58 -2.32 -9.02
CA SER A 82 2.08 -1.24 -9.89
C SER A 82 2.87 -1.19 -11.21
N ASP A 83 4.19 -1.33 -11.13
CA ASP A 83 5.02 -1.33 -12.33
C ASP A 83 4.69 -2.51 -13.24
N ALA A 84 4.46 -3.71 -12.66
CA ALA A 84 4.10 -4.90 -13.42
C ALA A 84 2.73 -4.77 -14.08
N LEU A 85 1.81 -4.05 -13.45
CA LEU A 85 0.44 -3.87 -13.94
C LEU A 85 0.27 -2.66 -14.86
N ARG A 86 1.30 -1.83 -15.03
CA ARG A 86 1.21 -0.64 -15.89
C ARG A 86 0.84 -1.06 -17.29
N LEU A 87 -0.21 -0.43 -17.84
CA LEU A 87 -0.74 -0.77 -19.15
C LEU A 87 0.00 -0.02 -20.26
N ASP A 88 0.22 -0.72 -21.39
CA ASP A 88 0.68 -0.08 -22.63
C ASP A 88 -0.53 0.53 -23.38
N GLU A 89 -0.29 1.06 -24.56
CA GLU A 89 -1.35 1.67 -25.38
C GLU A 89 -2.45 0.68 -25.78
N ALA A 90 -2.12 -0.60 -25.85
CA ALA A 90 -3.09 -1.66 -26.19
C ALA A 90 -3.84 -2.16 -24.96
N GLY A 91 -3.53 -1.64 -23.76
CA GLY A 91 -4.16 -2.08 -22.52
C GLY A 91 -3.55 -3.36 -21.95
N THR A 92 -2.33 -3.69 -22.35
CA THR A 92 -1.64 -4.90 -21.89
C THR A 92 -0.71 -4.58 -20.73
N PRO A 93 -0.79 -5.34 -19.60
CA PRO A 93 0.12 -5.13 -18.47
C PRO A 93 1.59 -5.36 -18.85
N ALA A 94 2.46 -4.53 -18.28
CA ALA A 94 3.89 -4.58 -18.57
C ALA A 94 4.53 -5.94 -18.26
N ASN A 95 4.12 -6.58 -17.15
CA ASN A 95 4.67 -7.87 -16.75
C ASN A 95 3.64 -8.68 -15.97
N LEU A 96 2.61 -9.15 -16.64
CA LEU A 96 1.55 -9.93 -16.01
C LEU A 96 2.08 -11.21 -15.36
N ALA A 97 3.11 -11.82 -15.95
CA ALA A 97 3.70 -13.06 -15.42
C ALA A 97 4.31 -12.89 -14.03
N ALA A 98 4.73 -11.68 -13.66
CA ALA A 98 5.29 -11.40 -12.33
C ALA A 98 4.24 -11.24 -11.23
N VAL A 99 2.98 -11.01 -11.59
CA VAL A 99 1.92 -10.71 -10.62
C VAL A 99 1.77 -11.79 -9.54
N PRO A 100 1.76 -13.11 -9.87
CA PRO A 100 1.63 -14.15 -8.85
C PRO A 100 2.75 -14.14 -7.80
N GLU A 101 3.94 -13.66 -8.15
CA GLU A 101 5.06 -13.53 -7.20
C GLU A 101 5.00 -12.23 -6.41
N LEU A 102 4.50 -11.16 -7.02
CA LEU A 102 4.49 -9.83 -6.41
C LEU A 102 3.29 -9.61 -5.49
N LEU A 103 2.16 -10.22 -5.79
CA LEU A 103 0.94 -10.02 -5.02
C LEU A 103 1.04 -10.49 -3.57
N PRO A 104 1.63 -11.65 -3.24
CA PRO A 104 1.78 -12.09 -1.86
C PRO A 104 2.58 -11.09 -1.00
N ALA A 105 3.61 -10.45 -1.55
CA ALA A 105 4.38 -9.45 -0.83
C ALA A 105 3.51 -8.23 -0.46
N VAL A 106 2.63 -7.81 -1.37
CA VAL A 106 1.68 -6.72 -1.10
C VAL A 106 0.69 -7.14 -0.01
N ARG A 107 0.14 -8.34 -0.11
CA ARG A 107 -0.81 -8.87 0.89
C ARG A 107 -0.18 -8.92 2.28
N ASP A 108 1.03 -9.45 2.38
CA ASP A 108 1.72 -9.60 3.66
C ASP A 108 2.04 -8.25 4.27
N ALA A 109 2.55 -7.31 3.47
CA ALA A 109 2.86 -5.97 3.94
C ALA A 109 1.60 -5.21 4.34
N TYR A 110 0.51 -5.38 3.60
CA TYR A 110 -0.78 -4.78 3.92
C TYR A 110 -1.32 -5.29 5.26
N ALA A 111 -1.31 -6.61 5.45
CA ALA A 111 -1.76 -7.23 6.70
C ALA A 111 -0.94 -6.74 7.89
N LEU A 112 0.37 -6.62 7.72
CA LEU A 112 1.26 -6.12 8.75
C LEU A 112 0.94 -4.67 9.12
N VAL A 113 0.64 -3.82 8.14
CA VAL A 113 0.23 -2.43 8.39
C VAL A 113 -1.08 -2.40 9.18
N VAL A 114 -2.08 -3.17 8.76
CA VAL A 114 -3.38 -3.21 9.45
C VAL A 114 -3.20 -3.65 10.91
N ASP A 115 -2.44 -4.71 11.14
CA ASP A 115 -2.18 -5.23 12.48
C ASP A 115 -1.41 -4.21 13.33
N SER A 116 -0.45 -3.50 12.71
CA SER A 116 0.35 -2.50 13.39
C SER A 116 -0.46 -1.26 13.76
N ILE A 117 -1.38 -0.83 12.90
CA ILE A 117 -2.27 0.31 13.20
C ILE A 117 -3.14 -0.01 14.42
N ALA A 118 -3.50 -1.26 14.63
CA ALA A 118 -4.28 -1.66 15.80
C ALA A 118 -3.56 -1.36 17.13
N ILE A 119 -2.24 -1.19 17.11
CA ILE A 119 -1.45 -0.82 18.29
C ILE A 119 -1.69 0.64 18.69
N ILE A 120 -2.02 1.48 17.74
CA ILE A 120 -2.29 2.91 17.97
C ILE A 120 -3.65 3.09 18.74
#